data_f76af837e6ebb78c556d40ee29a2a30e
#
_entry.id   f76af837e6ebb78c556d40ee29a2a30e
#
_cell.length_a   1.000
_cell.length_b   1.000
_cell.length_c   1.000
_cell.angle_alpha   90.00
_cell.angle_beta   90.00
_cell.angle_gamma   90.00
#
_symmetry.space_group_name_H-M   'P 1'
#
loop_
_entity.id
_entity.type
_entity.pdbx_description
1 polymer ?
#
loop_
_entity_poly.entity_id
_entity_poly.type
_entity_poly.pdbx_seq_one_letter_code
_entity_poly.pdbx_strand_id
1 'polypeptide(L)'
;MNNLRISTASRLLLIAIVVTGIIQVVNVLRITNNVETIDDAWGEFQEAQNEKVRLLGDLRAAMGYGGLIENFKDYMLRQTDEYLENIKKFSDKSMSIIKTYEGLGLNDTETAALGTLEETVTIYGAQAGEIETLTFDAVAPEEIDAKIQIDPAPALDAMKVLAQAAEGKKKKGAKKTKSQLLNSIRAHLGFGGLIHNF
;
A
#
# COMPACT_ATOMS: atom_id res chain seq x y z
N MET A 1 35.70 -16.42 -70.41
CA MET A 1 36.16 -16.01 -69.06
C MET A 1 35.02 -15.40 -68.16
N ASN A 2 33.76 -15.38 -68.59
CA ASN A 2 32.66 -14.77 -67.85
C ASN A 2 31.99 -15.65 -66.76
N ASN A 3 32.10 -17.01 -66.94
CA ASN A 3 31.39 -17.93 -66.04
C ASN A 3 31.97 -18.01 -64.60
N LEU A 4 33.28 -17.73 -64.44
CA LEU A 4 33.89 -17.70 -63.07
C LEU A 4 33.43 -16.52 -62.21
N ARG A 5 33.19 -15.37 -62.86
CA ARG A 5 32.70 -14.18 -62.14
C ARG A 5 31.24 -14.32 -61.66
N ILE A 6 30.38 -14.96 -62.45
CA ILE A 6 28.98 -15.23 -62.10
C ILE A 6 28.92 -16.22 -60.96
N SER A 7 29.71 -17.27 -60.93
CA SER A 7 29.78 -18.27 -59.87
C SER A 7 30.23 -17.65 -58.53
N THR A 8 31.20 -16.74 -58.57
CA THR A 8 31.67 -16.06 -57.33
C THR A 8 30.61 -15.08 -56.78
N ALA A 9 29.96 -14.31 -57.66
CA ALA A 9 28.87 -13.40 -57.26
C ALA A 9 27.70 -14.18 -56.66
N SER A 10 27.32 -15.32 -57.23
CA SER A 10 26.24 -16.18 -56.71
C SER A 10 26.57 -16.75 -55.31
N ARG A 11 27.81 -17.14 -55.05
CA ARG A 11 28.27 -17.62 -53.74
C ARG A 11 28.24 -16.51 -52.69
N LEU A 12 28.68 -15.30 -53.04
CA LEU A 12 28.64 -14.14 -52.14
C LEU A 12 27.19 -13.75 -51.78
N LEU A 13 26.27 -13.82 -52.75
CA LEU A 13 24.85 -13.56 -52.50
C LEU A 13 24.27 -14.59 -51.52
N LEU A 14 24.60 -15.87 -51.72
CA LEU A 14 24.11 -16.93 -50.84
C LEU A 14 24.63 -16.78 -49.40
N ILE A 15 25.90 -16.43 -49.22
CA ILE A 15 26.50 -16.14 -47.92
C ILE A 15 25.78 -14.92 -47.27
N ALA A 16 25.55 -13.87 -48.03
CA ALA A 16 24.84 -12.68 -47.52
C ALA A 16 23.42 -13.02 -47.01
N ILE A 17 22.68 -13.85 -47.75
CA ILE A 17 21.34 -14.31 -47.35
C ILE A 17 21.42 -15.14 -46.07
N VAL A 18 22.37 -16.08 -45.96
CA VAL A 18 22.54 -16.90 -44.76
C VAL A 18 22.90 -16.04 -43.54
N VAL A 19 23.87 -15.11 -43.70
CA VAL A 19 24.25 -14.19 -42.60
C VAL A 19 23.08 -13.32 -42.15
N THR A 20 22.33 -12.78 -43.10
CA THR A 20 21.13 -11.98 -42.78
C THR A 20 20.08 -12.83 -42.04
N GLY A 21 19.88 -14.08 -42.48
CA GLY A 21 18.98 -15.02 -41.80
C GLY A 21 19.40 -15.32 -40.36
N ILE A 22 20.68 -15.54 -40.11
CA ILE A 22 21.22 -15.74 -38.76
C ILE A 22 21.00 -14.49 -37.88
N ILE A 23 21.29 -13.30 -38.42
CA ILE A 23 21.06 -12.03 -37.69
C ILE A 23 19.58 -11.87 -37.32
N GLN A 24 18.66 -12.18 -38.21
CA GLN A 24 17.23 -12.12 -37.94
C GLN A 24 16.80 -13.09 -36.82
N VAL A 25 17.28 -14.34 -36.86
CA VAL A 25 17.01 -15.34 -35.83
C VAL A 25 17.52 -14.85 -34.46
N VAL A 26 18.75 -14.33 -34.39
CA VAL A 26 19.33 -13.79 -33.15
C VAL A 26 18.51 -12.61 -32.63
N ASN A 27 18.07 -11.70 -33.52
CA ASN A 27 17.22 -10.56 -33.11
C ASN A 27 15.87 -11.02 -32.59
N VAL A 28 15.22 -11.99 -33.22
CA VAL A 28 13.94 -12.54 -32.76
C VAL A 28 14.09 -13.16 -31.36
N LEU A 29 15.14 -13.98 -31.14
CA LEU A 29 15.39 -14.57 -29.82
C LEU A 29 15.63 -13.51 -28.75
N ARG A 30 16.38 -12.43 -29.04
CA ARG A 30 16.59 -11.33 -28.11
C ARG A 30 15.30 -10.59 -27.78
N ILE A 31 14.46 -10.34 -28.79
CA ILE A 31 13.18 -9.67 -28.60
C ILE A 31 12.27 -10.53 -27.72
N THR A 32 12.18 -11.84 -27.98
CA THR A 32 11.35 -12.77 -27.21
C THR A 32 11.77 -12.79 -25.73
N ASN A 33 13.08 -12.91 -25.45
CA ASN A 33 13.58 -12.90 -24.07
C ASN A 33 13.30 -11.55 -23.36
N ASN A 34 13.42 -10.42 -24.07
CA ASN A 34 13.13 -9.11 -23.50
C ASN A 34 11.63 -8.94 -23.21
N VAL A 35 10.75 -9.48 -24.06
CA VAL A 35 9.29 -9.44 -23.84
C VAL A 35 8.91 -10.27 -22.63
N GLU A 36 9.48 -11.46 -22.45
CA GLU A 36 9.27 -12.31 -21.28
C GLU A 36 9.69 -11.60 -19.99
N THR A 37 10.88 -11.00 -19.97
CA THR A 37 11.37 -10.21 -18.82
C THR A 37 10.45 -9.01 -18.48
N ILE A 38 9.88 -8.36 -19.50
CA ILE A 38 8.94 -7.25 -19.31
C ILE A 38 7.60 -7.76 -18.75
N ASP A 39 7.12 -8.91 -19.21
CA ASP A 39 5.86 -9.50 -18.74
C ASP A 39 5.98 -9.94 -17.27
N ASP A 40 7.10 -10.57 -16.91
CA ASP A 40 7.41 -10.95 -15.53
C ASP A 40 7.47 -9.71 -14.60
N ALA A 41 8.25 -8.70 -15.00
CA ALA A 41 8.35 -7.44 -14.24
C ALA A 41 7.01 -6.72 -14.10
N TRP A 42 6.15 -6.81 -15.12
CA TRP A 42 4.80 -6.26 -15.09
C TRP A 42 3.88 -7.06 -14.15
N GLY A 43 4.02 -8.39 -14.14
CA GLY A 43 3.32 -9.28 -13.21
C GLY A 43 3.66 -8.96 -11.76
N GLU A 44 4.95 -8.89 -11.42
CA GLU A 44 5.43 -8.52 -10.09
C GLU A 44 4.94 -7.13 -9.66
N PHE A 45 4.98 -6.15 -10.57
CA PHE A 45 4.46 -4.81 -10.29
C PHE A 45 2.95 -4.82 -10.00
N GLN A 46 2.16 -5.58 -10.74
CA GLN A 46 0.72 -5.68 -10.50
C GLN A 46 0.41 -6.38 -9.17
N GLU A 47 1.15 -7.43 -8.83
CA GLU A 47 1.01 -8.13 -7.55
C GLU A 47 1.32 -7.19 -6.37
N ALA A 48 2.43 -6.46 -6.44
CA ALA A 48 2.78 -5.47 -5.42
C ALA A 48 1.72 -4.38 -5.27
N GLN A 49 1.15 -3.87 -6.37
CA GLN A 49 0.07 -2.89 -6.34
C GLN A 49 -1.22 -3.45 -5.71
N ASN A 50 -1.59 -4.69 -6.03
CA ASN A 50 -2.75 -5.35 -5.43
C ASN A 50 -2.55 -5.57 -3.93
N GLU A 51 -1.34 -5.94 -3.51
CA GLU A 51 -0.99 -6.13 -2.11
C GLU A 51 -1.02 -4.81 -1.34
N LYS A 52 -0.50 -3.72 -1.90
CA LYS A 52 -0.61 -2.36 -1.33
C LYS A 52 -2.08 -1.97 -1.10
N VAL A 53 -2.96 -2.22 -2.06
CA VAL A 53 -4.42 -1.97 -1.93
C VAL A 53 -5.01 -2.79 -0.80
N ARG A 54 -4.65 -4.08 -0.69
CA ARG A 54 -5.13 -4.98 0.37
C ARG A 54 -4.68 -4.51 1.75
N LEU A 55 -3.37 -4.27 1.92
CA LEU A 55 -2.79 -3.83 3.19
C LEU A 55 -3.36 -2.48 3.65
N LEU A 56 -3.59 -1.54 2.72
CA LEU A 56 -4.23 -0.28 3.04
C LEU A 56 -5.68 -0.48 3.54
N GLY A 57 -6.39 -1.45 2.97
CA GLY A 57 -7.72 -1.84 3.44
C GLY A 57 -7.70 -2.43 4.86
N ASP A 58 -6.71 -3.28 5.12
CA ASP A 58 -6.52 -3.91 6.43
C ASP A 58 -6.09 -2.89 7.48
N LEU A 59 -5.23 -1.93 7.12
CA LEU A 59 -4.81 -0.83 7.99
C LEU A 59 -6.00 0.08 8.35
N ARG A 60 -6.85 0.43 7.39
CA ARG A 60 -8.09 1.18 7.66
C ARG A 60 -9.04 0.44 8.59
N ALA A 61 -9.13 -0.88 8.45
CA ALA A 61 -9.94 -1.69 9.34
C ALA A 61 -9.33 -1.79 10.75
N ALA A 62 -7.99 -1.87 10.85
CA ALA A 62 -7.30 -1.95 12.13
C ALA A 62 -7.33 -0.62 12.89
N MET A 63 -7.24 0.51 12.20
CA MET A 63 -7.26 1.85 12.83
C MET A 63 -8.68 2.42 12.99
N GLY A 64 -9.65 2.02 12.16
CA GLY A 64 -10.97 2.66 12.07
C GLY A 64 -12.04 2.04 12.97
N TYR A 65 -13.24 1.85 12.37
CA TYR A 65 -14.42 1.29 13.04
C TYR A 65 -14.19 -0.15 13.51
N GLY A 66 -14.46 -0.41 14.78
CA GLY A 66 -14.12 -1.66 15.45
C GLY A 66 -12.62 -1.84 15.74
N GLY A 67 -11.78 -0.85 15.38
CA GLY A 67 -10.34 -0.86 15.53
C GLY A 67 -9.80 0.07 16.62
N LEU A 68 -8.55 0.53 16.43
CA LEU A 68 -7.78 1.30 17.41
C LEU A 68 -8.55 2.55 17.92
N ILE A 69 -9.04 3.37 16.99
CA ILE A 69 -9.60 4.68 17.32
C ILE A 69 -10.95 4.56 18.05
N GLU A 70 -11.79 3.61 17.63
CA GLU A 70 -13.06 3.39 18.33
C GLU A 70 -12.82 2.84 19.74
N ASN A 71 -11.96 1.83 19.90
CA ASN A 71 -11.62 1.31 21.22
C ASN A 71 -10.97 2.37 22.11
N PHE A 72 -10.17 3.29 21.54
CA PHE A 72 -9.61 4.41 22.29
C PHE A 72 -10.69 5.37 22.80
N LYS A 73 -11.66 5.75 21.95
CA LYS A 73 -12.81 6.60 22.37
C LYS A 73 -13.66 5.89 23.42
N ASP A 74 -13.95 4.61 23.22
CA ASP A 74 -14.70 3.81 24.20
C ASP A 74 -13.94 3.68 25.53
N TYR A 75 -12.60 3.58 25.49
CA TYR A 75 -11.79 3.54 26.70
C TYR A 75 -11.84 4.85 27.48
N MET A 76 -11.76 6.00 26.81
CA MET A 76 -11.93 7.31 27.46
C MET A 76 -13.27 7.43 28.18
N LEU A 77 -14.36 6.90 27.57
CA LEU A 77 -15.70 7.03 28.12
C LEU A 77 -16.03 6.00 29.19
N ARG A 78 -15.55 4.76 29.02
CA ARG A 78 -16.00 3.61 29.83
C ARG A 78 -14.95 3.08 30.80
N GLN A 79 -13.68 3.40 30.56
CA GLN A 79 -12.53 3.10 31.42
C GLN A 79 -12.44 1.61 31.83
N THR A 80 -12.76 0.67 30.91
CA THR A 80 -12.68 -0.76 31.16
C THR A 80 -11.47 -1.39 30.52
N ASP A 81 -10.85 -2.36 31.17
CA ASP A 81 -9.65 -3.06 30.74
C ASP A 81 -9.79 -3.71 29.35
N GLU A 82 -10.99 -4.14 28.98
CA GLU A 82 -11.29 -4.73 27.69
C GLU A 82 -10.91 -3.80 26.53
N TYR A 83 -11.24 -2.49 26.64
CA TYR A 83 -10.88 -1.52 25.61
C TYR A 83 -9.39 -1.25 25.58
N LEU A 84 -8.72 -1.22 26.73
CA LEU A 84 -7.27 -1.07 26.81
C LEU A 84 -6.54 -2.24 26.14
N GLU A 85 -6.99 -3.47 26.37
CA GLU A 85 -6.46 -4.67 25.69
C GLU A 85 -6.70 -4.60 24.18
N ASN A 86 -7.88 -4.17 23.75
CA ASN A 86 -8.19 -3.98 22.33
C ASN A 86 -7.32 -2.89 21.70
N ILE A 87 -7.05 -1.77 22.37
CA ILE A 87 -6.14 -0.72 21.91
C ILE A 87 -4.76 -1.32 21.66
N LYS A 88 -4.19 -2.07 22.60
CA LYS A 88 -2.88 -2.75 22.45
C LYS A 88 -2.89 -3.69 21.24
N LYS A 89 -3.90 -4.56 21.15
CA LYS A 89 -4.08 -5.50 20.04
C LYS A 89 -4.16 -4.82 18.67
N PHE A 90 -4.93 -3.75 18.54
CA PHE A 90 -5.09 -3.04 17.27
C PHE A 90 -3.90 -2.16 16.93
N SER A 91 -3.17 -1.64 17.94
CA SER A 91 -1.89 -0.98 17.74
C SER A 91 -0.87 -1.96 17.16
N ASP A 92 -0.68 -3.13 17.78
CA ASP A 92 0.23 -4.16 17.28
C ASP A 92 -0.14 -4.62 15.87
N LYS A 93 -1.43 -4.80 15.61
CA LYS A 93 -1.92 -5.16 14.28
C LYS A 93 -1.61 -4.08 13.24
N SER A 94 -1.83 -2.82 13.58
CA SER A 94 -1.55 -1.69 12.69
C SER A 94 -0.06 -1.58 12.38
N MET A 95 0.80 -1.71 13.39
CA MET A 95 2.26 -1.72 13.23
C MET A 95 2.74 -2.88 12.36
N SER A 96 2.17 -4.08 12.54
CA SER A 96 2.48 -5.24 11.71
C SER A 96 2.11 -5.03 10.24
N ILE A 97 0.96 -4.40 9.96
CA ILE A 97 0.53 -4.09 8.61
C ILE A 97 1.45 -3.02 7.99
N ILE A 98 1.80 -1.96 8.72
CA ILE A 98 2.73 -0.91 8.28
C ILE A 98 4.06 -1.55 7.87
N LYS A 99 4.63 -2.38 8.74
CA LYS A 99 5.89 -3.08 8.47
C LYS A 99 5.84 -4.01 7.26
N THR A 100 4.70 -4.67 7.03
CA THR A 100 4.50 -5.50 5.83
C THR A 100 4.43 -4.63 4.58
N TYR A 101 3.76 -3.47 4.66
CA TYR A 101 3.65 -2.52 3.56
C TYR A 101 5.03 -1.95 3.16
N GLU A 102 5.89 -1.66 4.14
CA GLU A 102 7.28 -1.19 3.92
C GLU A 102 8.10 -2.14 3.05
N GLY A 103 7.84 -3.45 3.14
CA GLY A 103 8.50 -4.47 2.32
C GLY A 103 8.14 -4.46 0.83
N LEU A 104 7.15 -3.66 0.39
CA LEU A 104 6.63 -3.70 -0.99
C LEU A 104 7.29 -2.73 -1.99
N GLY A 105 8.46 -2.20 -1.68
CA GLY A 105 9.14 -1.22 -2.56
C GLY A 105 8.37 0.11 -2.62
N LEU A 106 8.80 1.07 -1.81
CA LEU A 106 8.14 2.35 -1.61
C LEU A 106 8.88 3.47 -2.34
N ASN A 107 8.13 4.52 -2.69
CA ASN A 107 8.72 5.83 -2.98
C ASN A 107 8.78 6.68 -1.70
N ASP A 108 9.53 7.79 -1.76
CA ASP A 108 9.74 8.67 -0.61
C ASP A 108 8.43 9.20 0.01
N THR A 109 7.42 9.44 -0.83
CA THR A 109 6.12 9.94 -0.38
C THR A 109 5.33 8.87 0.38
N GLU A 110 5.38 7.62 -0.07
CA GLU A 110 4.79 6.48 0.63
C GLU A 110 5.50 6.22 1.96
N THR A 111 6.83 6.28 1.98
CA THR A 111 7.65 6.13 3.19
C THR A 111 7.29 7.18 4.23
N ALA A 112 7.20 8.44 3.84
CA ALA A 112 6.80 9.52 4.73
C ALA A 112 5.37 9.33 5.27
N ALA A 113 4.43 8.89 4.42
CA ALA A 113 3.06 8.63 4.83
C ALA A 113 2.96 7.46 5.84
N LEU A 114 3.73 6.38 5.64
CA LEU A 114 3.77 5.28 6.61
C LEU A 114 4.38 5.72 7.95
N GLY A 115 5.45 6.52 7.93
CA GLY A 115 6.03 7.09 9.16
C GLY A 115 5.01 7.93 9.94
N THR A 116 4.18 8.73 9.27
CA THR A 116 3.09 9.48 9.92
C THR A 116 2.04 8.55 10.55
N LEU A 117 1.71 7.44 9.90
CA LEU A 117 0.78 6.46 10.46
C LEU A 117 1.36 5.70 11.65
N GLU A 118 2.63 5.33 11.60
CA GLU A 118 3.36 4.71 12.70
C GLU A 118 3.39 5.64 13.93
N GLU A 119 3.74 6.91 13.73
CA GLU A 119 3.70 7.93 14.78
C GLU A 119 2.30 8.07 15.37
N THR A 120 1.26 8.11 14.53
CA THR A 120 -0.13 8.20 14.99
C THR A 120 -0.52 6.99 15.85
N VAL A 121 -0.21 5.76 15.44
CA VAL A 121 -0.47 4.55 16.24
C VAL A 121 0.25 4.61 17.58
N THR A 122 1.50 5.08 17.58
CA THR A 122 2.32 5.25 18.80
C THR A 122 1.70 6.27 19.75
N ILE A 123 1.20 7.40 19.22
CA ILE A 123 0.50 8.43 20.02
C ILE A 123 -0.74 7.84 20.68
N TYR A 124 -1.59 7.09 19.94
CA TYR A 124 -2.77 6.44 20.51
C TYR A 124 -2.42 5.48 21.65
N GLY A 125 -1.36 4.68 21.48
CA GLY A 125 -0.86 3.77 22.51
C GLY A 125 -0.36 4.50 23.75
N ALA A 126 0.42 5.58 23.58
CA ALA A 126 0.94 6.39 24.68
C ALA A 126 -0.20 7.10 25.46
N GLN A 127 -1.15 7.67 24.74
CA GLN A 127 -2.29 8.37 25.34
C GLN A 127 -3.24 7.39 26.06
N ALA A 128 -3.35 6.14 25.60
CA ALA A 128 -4.09 5.12 26.33
C ALA A 128 -3.47 4.81 27.71
N GLY A 129 -2.14 4.81 27.81
CA GLY A 129 -1.44 4.69 29.09
C GLY A 129 -1.63 5.91 30.01
N GLU A 130 -1.74 7.12 29.42
CA GLU A 130 -2.06 8.31 30.19
C GLU A 130 -3.51 8.27 30.75
N ILE A 131 -4.48 7.80 29.93
CA ILE A 131 -5.85 7.57 30.38
C ILE A 131 -5.89 6.59 31.55
N GLU A 132 -5.15 5.46 31.47
CA GLU A 132 -5.04 4.47 32.54
C GLU A 132 -4.58 5.13 33.86
N THR A 133 -3.57 6.01 33.80
CA THR A 133 -3.04 6.72 34.95
C THR A 133 -4.08 7.70 35.52
N LEU A 134 -4.73 8.49 34.67
CA LEU A 134 -5.76 9.45 35.08
C LEU A 134 -7.00 8.75 35.67
N THR A 135 -7.36 7.59 35.12
CA THR A 135 -8.45 6.74 35.67
C THR A 135 -8.09 6.22 37.05
N PHE A 136 -6.85 5.77 37.25
CA PHE A 136 -6.37 5.37 38.59
C PHE A 136 -6.43 6.51 39.62
N ASP A 137 -6.15 7.73 39.17
CA ASP A 137 -6.26 8.97 40.01
C ASP A 137 -7.70 9.44 40.18
N ALA A 138 -8.70 8.69 39.73
CA ALA A 138 -10.12 8.98 39.78
C ALA A 138 -10.53 10.30 39.10
N VAL A 139 -9.84 10.68 38.01
CA VAL A 139 -10.21 11.83 37.19
C VAL A 139 -11.48 11.49 36.39
N ALA A 140 -12.40 12.43 36.30
CA ALA A 140 -13.67 12.23 35.58
C ALA A 140 -13.44 12.06 34.04
N PRO A 141 -14.22 11.23 33.33
CA PRO A 141 -14.07 11.03 31.89
C PRO A 141 -14.09 12.31 31.06
N GLU A 142 -14.92 13.29 31.46
CA GLU A 142 -15.03 14.59 30.78
C GLU A 142 -13.75 15.42 30.88
N GLU A 143 -13.04 15.31 32.01
CA GLU A 143 -11.76 15.99 32.22
C GLU A 143 -10.65 15.29 31.45
N ILE A 144 -10.71 13.96 31.33
CA ILE A 144 -9.78 13.13 30.49
C ILE A 144 -9.96 13.52 29.02
N ASP A 145 -11.20 13.58 28.52
CA ASP A 145 -11.50 13.95 27.12
C ASP A 145 -11.02 15.37 26.80
N ALA A 146 -11.17 16.31 27.73
CA ALA A 146 -10.67 17.67 27.55
C ALA A 146 -9.14 17.77 27.51
N LYS A 147 -8.44 16.87 28.22
CA LYS A 147 -6.98 16.85 28.34
C LYS A 147 -6.30 16.08 27.20
N ILE A 148 -6.91 14.99 26.75
CA ILE A 148 -6.36 14.08 25.75
C ILE A 148 -7.02 14.33 24.40
N GLN A 149 -6.35 15.13 23.56
CA GLN A 149 -6.80 15.43 22.21
C GLN A 149 -5.77 14.96 21.21
N ILE A 150 -6.19 14.12 20.25
CA ILE A 150 -5.35 13.63 19.16
C ILE A 150 -5.91 14.19 17.85
N ASP A 151 -5.07 14.95 17.11
CA ASP A 151 -5.43 15.41 15.77
C ASP A 151 -5.35 14.24 14.76
N PRO A 152 -6.47 13.83 14.15
CA PRO A 152 -6.48 12.74 13.18
C PRO A 152 -6.05 13.19 11.76
N ALA A 153 -5.97 14.49 11.49
CA ALA A 153 -5.77 15.03 10.14
C ALA A 153 -4.48 14.52 9.48
N PRO A 154 -3.30 14.45 10.15
CA PRO A 154 -2.09 13.93 9.55
C PRO A 154 -2.24 12.47 9.08
N ALA A 155 -2.85 11.62 9.89
CA ALA A 155 -3.06 10.22 9.54
C ALA A 155 -4.06 10.05 8.38
N LEU A 156 -5.10 10.89 8.33
CA LEU A 156 -6.06 10.89 7.22
C LEU A 156 -5.39 11.28 5.90
N ASP A 157 -4.53 12.27 5.92
CA ASP A 157 -3.79 12.70 4.73
C ASP A 157 -2.76 11.66 4.31
N ALA A 158 -2.06 11.03 5.24
CA ALA A 158 -1.18 9.90 4.96
C ALA A 158 -1.92 8.73 4.30
N MET A 159 -3.11 8.36 4.81
CA MET A 159 -3.97 7.33 4.19
C MET A 159 -4.41 7.70 2.77
N LYS A 160 -4.67 8.99 2.47
CA LYS A 160 -4.99 9.45 1.10
C LYS A 160 -3.78 9.31 0.18
N VAL A 161 -2.59 9.67 0.64
CA VAL A 161 -1.34 9.51 -0.12
C VAL A 161 -1.11 8.05 -0.49
N LEU A 162 -1.20 7.13 0.48
CA LEU A 162 -1.05 5.69 0.22
C LEU A 162 -2.13 5.16 -0.73
N ALA A 163 -3.37 5.66 -0.63
CA ALA A 163 -4.45 5.25 -1.54
C ALA A 163 -4.17 5.69 -2.98
N GLN A 164 -3.65 6.91 -3.17
CA GLN A 164 -3.29 7.41 -4.49
C GLN A 164 -2.12 6.63 -5.09
N ALA A 165 -1.12 6.31 -4.30
CA ALA A 165 0.03 5.49 -4.72
C ALA A 165 -0.41 4.06 -5.08
N ALA A 166 -1.22 3.41 -4.25
CA ALA A 166 -1.73 2.05 -4.48
C ALA A 166 -2.70 1.94 -5.66
N GLU A 167 -3.44 3.00 -6.00
CA GLU A 167 -4.34 3.01 -7.17
C GLU A 167 -3.60 3.19 -8.51
N GLY A 168 -2.34 3.64 -8.48
CA GLY A 168 -1.55 3.96 -9.66
C GLY A 168 -2.16 5.08 -10.52
N LYS A 169 -1.57 5.39 -11.67
CA LYS A 169 -2.17 6.29 -12.66
C LYS A 169 -3.32 5.54 -13.35
N LYS A 170 -4.56 5.73 -12.89
CA LYS A 170 -5.74 5.14 -13.51
C LYS A 170 -5.80 5.46 -15.00
N LYS A 171 -5.87 4.43 -15.85
CA LYS A 171 -6.42 4.60 -17.21
C LYS A 171 -7.87 5.06 -17.04
N LYS A 172 -8.23 6.23 -17.58
CA LYS A 172 -9.63 6.71 -17.64
C LYS A 172 -10.50 5.58 -18.21
N GLY A 173 -11.46 5.07 -17.41
CA GLY A 173 -12.41 4.03 -17.83
C GLY A 173 -12.18 2.61 -17.29
N ALA A 174 -11.12 2.35 -16.53
CA ALA A 174 -10.93 1.04 -15.89
C ALA A 174 -11.99 0.81 -14.79
N LYS A 175 -12.68 -0.33 -14.83
CA LYS A 175 -13.60 -0.75 -13.75
C LYS A 175 -12.82 -1.00 -12.47
N LYS A 176 -13.31 -0.46 -11.35
CA LYS A 176 -12.73 -0.73 -10.03
C LYS A 176 -12.79 -2.23 -9.72
N THR A 177 -11.73 -2.79 -9.17
CA THR A 177 -11.72 -4.16 -8.65
C THR A 177 -12.60 -4.27 -7.39
N LYS A 178 -12.98 -5.50 -7.02
CA LYS A 178 -13.73 -5.74 -5.76
C LYS A 178 -12.99 -5.20 -4.54
N SER A 179 -11.68 -5.36 -4.48
CA SER A 179 -10.84 -4.82 -3.39
C SER A 179 -10.86 -3.30 -3.35
N GLN A 180 -10.75 -2.63 -4.50
CA GLN A 180 -10.85 -1.17 -4.59
C GLN A 180 -12.23 -0.64 -4.18
N LEU A 181 -13.31 -1.35 -4.56
CA LEU A 181 -14.67 -1.00 -4.13
C LEU A 181 -14.84 -1.18 -2.62
N LEU A 182 -14.35 -2.30 -2.06
CA LEU A 182 -14.40 -2.55 -0.62
C LEU A 182 -13.62 -1.50 0.17
N ASN A 183 -12.43 -1.12 -0.30
CA ASN A 183 -11.63 -0.06 0.32
C ASN A 183 -12.29 1.31 0.22
N SER A 184 -12.99 1.61 -0.89
CA SER A 184 -13.82 2.80 -1.01
C SER A 184 -14.93 2.83 0.05
N ILE A 185 -15.63 1.72 0.27
CA ILE A 185 -16.67 1.59 1.29
C ILE A 185 -16.07 1.78 2.70
N ARG A 186 -14.97 1.11 3.00
CA ARG A 186 -14.27 1.25 4.30
C ARG A 186 -13.80 2.68 4.56
N ALA A 187 -13.32 3.39 3.54
CA ALA A 187 -12.92 4.79 3.66
C ALA A 187 -14.10 5.73 3.95
N HIS A 188 -15.30 5.43 3.42
CA HIS A 188 -16.50 6.24 3.66
C HIS A 188 -17.18 5.93 5.00
N LEU A 189 -17.08 4.69 5.49
CA LEU A 189 -17.70 4.28 6.75
C LEU A 189 -16.72 4.38 7.93
N GLY A 190 -15.44 4.10 7.74
CA GLY A 190 -14.45 3.97 8.79
C GLY A 190 -13.68 5.26 9.09
N PHE A 191 -12.36 5.09 9.30
CA PHE A 191 -11.47 6.19 9.66
C PHE A 191 -11.50 7.33 8.62
N GLY A 192 -11.90 8.53 9.09
CA GLY A 192 -12.13 9.70 8.22
C GLY A 192 -13.45 9.73 7.49
N GLY A 193 -14.33 8.75 7.68
CA GLY A 193 -15.65 8.67 7.09
C GLY A 193 -16.79 9.00 8.06
N LEU A 194 -17.97 8.41 7.80
CA LEU A 194 -19.21 8.68 8.53
C LEU A 194 -19.04 8.52 10.06
N ILE A 195 -18.38 7.46 10.51
CA ILE A 195 -18.28 7.10 11.92
C ILE A 195 -17.25 7.95 12.67
N HIS A 196 -16.26 8.50 11.96
CA HIS A 196 -15.27 9.37 12.58
C HIS A 196 -15.84 10.76 12.97
N ASN A 197 -16.91 11.18 12.29
CA ASN A 197 -17.52 12.51 12.50
C ASN A 197 -18.71 12.47 13.49
N PHE A 198 -18.94 11.36 14.16
CA PHE A 198 -19.85 11.19 15.27
C PHE A 198 -19.10 10.95 16.56
#